data_a538c7115b6c3ab92819efb3f85b9b5c
#
_entry.id   a538c7115b6c3ab92819efb3f85b9b5c
#
_cell.length_a   1.000
_cell.length_b   1.000
_cell.length_c   1.000
_cell.angle_alpha   90.00
_cell.angle_beta   90.00
_cell.angle_gamma   90.00
#
_symmetry.space_group_name_H-M   'P 1'
#
loop_
_entity.id
_entity.type
_entity.pdbx_description
1 polymer ?
#
loop_
_entity_poly.entity_id
_entity_poly.type
_entity_poly.pdbx_seq_one_letter_code
_entity_poly.pdbx_strand_id
1 'polypeptide(L)'
;MEFILSATVTLVTLGIYLGALANVSKVRAKTDTWGPATSGSFELECAIRSQTNLTEHLVMFFPLLWLCAWLNSDLVAALLGGLFPAGRILYARYYPTGHRTGFLIQLGSEISLFLAVSIGLVSVVL
;
A
#
# COMPACT_ATOMS: atom_id res chain seq x y z
N MET A 1 12.43 -3.07 -21.78
CA MET A 1 11.49 -2.41 -20.85
C MET A 1 12.22 -2.16 -19.54
N GLU A 2 12.49 -0.92 -19.26
CA GLU A 2 13.38 -0.53 -18.15
C GLU A 2 12.74 -0.66 -16.76
N PHE A 3 11.40 -0.63 -16.64
CA PHE A 3 10.70 -0.57 -15.36
C PHE A 3 9.65 -1.67 -15.17
N ILE A 4 9.90 -2.86 -15.68
CA ILE A 4 8.93 -3.97 -15.65
C ILE A 4 8.65 -4.46 -14.21
N LEU A 5 9.66 -4.46 -13.34
CA LEU A 5 9.52 -4.93 -11.97
C LEU A 5 8.70 -3.95 -11.13
N SER A 6 9.01 -2.65 -11.22
CA SER A 6 8.24 -1.60 -10.54
C SER A 6 6.80 -1.52 -11.05
N ALA A 7 6.58 -1.71 -12.36
CA ALA A 7 5.25 -1.80 -12.93
C ALA A 7 4.48 -3.02 -12.37
N THR A 8 5.15 -4.16 -12.20
CA THR A 8 4.55 -5.35 -11.59
C THR A 8 4.14 -5.09 -10.14
N VAL A 9 5.02 -4.50 -9.33
CA VAL A 9 4.70 -4.11 -7.94
C VAL A 9 3.53 -3.14 -7.90
N THR A 10 3.49 -2.18 -8.81
CA THR A 10 2.37 -1.23 -8.93
C THR A 10 1.06 -1.95 -9.20
N LEU A 11 1.01 -2.85 -10.20
CA LEU A 11 -0.21 -3.58 -10.54
C LEU A 11 -0.68 -4.51 -9.41
N VAL A 12 0.24 -5.21 -8.75
CA VAL A 12 -0.09 -6.05 -7.59
C VAL A 12 -0.70 -5.20 -6.47
N THR A 13 -0.10 -4.05 -6.18
CA THR A 13 -0.60 -3.14 -5.14
C THR A 13 -1.97 -2.55 -5.49
N LEU A 14 -2.19 -2.17 -6.74
CA LEU A 14 -3.51 -1.71 -7.22
C LEU A 14 -4.55 -2.84 -7.18
N GLY A 15 -4.16 -4.08 -7.45
CA GLY A 15 -5.04 -5.25 -7.29
C GLY A 15 -5.49 -5.42 -5.82
N ILE A 16 -4.59 -5.26 -4.87
CA ILE A 16 -4.92 -5.27 -3.44
C ILE A 16 -5.87 -4.11 -3.09
N TYR A 17 -5.64 -2.94 -3.64
CA TYR A 17 -6.53 -1.78 -3.43
C TYR A 17 -7.94 -2.01 -3.99
N LEU A 18 -8.05 -2.57 -5.20
CA LEU A 18 -9.34 -2.98 -5.76
C LEU A 18 -10.05 -4.00 -4.87
N GLY A 19 -9.29 -4.96 -4.31
CA GLY A 19 -9.81 -5.92 -3.34
C GLY A 19 -10.35 -5.25 -2.07
N ALA A 20 -9.66 -4.23 -1.56
CA ALA A 20 -10.11 -3.47 -0.40
C ALA A 20 -11.40 -2.68 -0.68
N LEU A 21 -11.51 -2.05 -1.86
CA LEU A 21 -12.74 -1.38 -2.31
C LEU A 21 -13.90 -2.37 -2.45
N ALA A 22 -13.66 -3.53 -3.06
CA ALA A 22 -14.66 -4.58 -3.21
C ALA A 22 -15.12 -5.12 -1.85
N ASN A 23 -14.19 -5.26 -0.88
CA ASN A 23 -14.53 -5.67 0.47
C ASN A 23 -15.47 -4.68 1.18
N VAL A 24 -15.22 -3.37 1.05
CA VAL A 24 -16.13 -2.35 1.59
C VAL A 24 -17.53 -2.48 0.99
N SER A 25 -17.63 -2.64 -0.33
CA SER A 25 -18.92 -2.83 -1.01
C SER A 25 -19.64 -4.10 -0.55
N LYS A 26 -18.90 -5.20 -0.39
CA LYS A 26 -19.44 -6.47 0.11
C LYS A 26 -19.95 -6.34 1.54
N VAL A 27 -19.23 -5.67 2.43
CA VAL A 27 -19.65 -5.48 3.83
C VAL A 27 -20.84 -4.54 3.90
N ARG A 28 -20.93 -3.50 3.05
CA ARG A 28 -22.11 -2.64 2.95
C ARG A 28 -23.36 -3.45 2.59
N ALA A 29 -23.28 -4.31 1.60
CA ALA A 29 -24.39 -5.17 1.21
C ALA A 29 -24.80 -6.14 2.33
N LYS A 30 -23.80 -6.73 3.02
CA LYS A 30 -24.04 -7.66 4.14
C LYS A 30 -24.71 -7.00 5.34
N THR A 31 -24.34 -5.76 5.64
CA THR A 31 -24.84 -5.01 6.82
C THR A 31 -26.01 -4.07 6.50
N ASP A 32 -26.46 -4.04 5.25
CA ASP A 32 -27.48 -3.12 4.72
C ASP A 32 -27.19 -1.65 5.09
N THR A 33 -25.90 -1.26 5.04
CA THR A 33 -25.43 0.07 5.41
C THR A 33 -24.79 0.75 4.20
N TRP A 34 -25.59 1.48 3.45
CA TRP A 34 -25.19 2.09 2.18
C TRP A 34 -24.56 3.48 2.38
N GLY A 35 -23.83 3.92 1.36
CA GLY A 35 -23.28 5.26 1.34
C GLY A 35 -24.35 6.36 1.44
N PRO A 36 -24.03 7.52 2.03
CA PRO A 36 -22.71 7.95 2.50
C PRO A 36 -22.33 7.50 3.92
N ALA A 37 -23.11 6.61 4.56
CA ALA A 37 -22.85 6.17 5.93
C ALA A 37 -21.46 5.51 6.07
N THR A 38 -20.74 5.88 7.12
CA THR A 38 -19.43 5.35 7.49
C THR A 38 -19.43 4.62 8.84
N SER A 39 -20.57 4.64 9.52
CA SER A 39 -20.82 4.02 10.83
C SER A 39 -22.11 3.20 10.80
N GLY A 40 -22.38 2.44 11.85
CA GLY A 40 -23.58 1.62 12.01
C GLY A 40 -23.28 0.12 12.15
N SER A 41 -22.07 -0.30 11.80
CA SER A 41 -21.57 -1.66 11.96
C SER A 41 -20.07 -1.63 12.19
N PHE A 42 -19.60 -2.31 13.24
CA PHE A 42 -18.14 -2.42 13.51
C PHE A 42 -17.40 -3.06 12.34
N GLU A 43 -17.99 -4.06 11.70
CA GLU A 43 -17.42 -4.70 10.51
C GLU A 43 -17.24 -3.71 9.35
N LEU A 44 -18.23 -2.83 9.11
CA LEU A 44 -18.15 -1.81 8.09
C LEU A 44 -17.09 -0.75 8.42
N GLU A 45 -17.05 -0.29 9.66
CA GLU A 45 -16.04 0.68 10.11
C GLU A 45 -14.62 0.13 9.95
N CYS A 46 -14.40 -1.14 10.27
CA CYS A 46 -13.12 -1.83 10.04
C CYS A 46 -12.76 -1.90 8.56
N ALA A 47 -13.70 -2.28 7.70
CA ALA A 47 -13.48 -2.37 6.26
C ALA A 47 -13.14 -1.00 5.66
N ILE A 48 -13.88 0.04 6.02
CA ILE A 48 -13.65 1.42 5.59
C ILE A 48 -12.29 1.91 6.11
N ARG A 49 -11.98 1.73 7.39
CA ARG A 49 -10.72 2.20 7.96
C ARG A 49 -9.51 1.48 7.34
N SER A 50 -9.61 0.19 7.11
CA SER A 50 -8.55 -0.55 6.41
C SER A 50 -8.31 -0.02 4.99
N GLN A 51 -9.37 0.20 4.22
CA GLN A 51 -9.27 0.75 2.86
C GLN A 51 -8.74 2.20 2.86
N THR A 52 -9.24 3.05 3.75
CA THR A 52 -8.80 4.45 3.86
C THR A 52 -7.32 4.54 4.25
N ASN A 53 -6.88 3.74 5.23
CA ASN A 53 -5.47 3.67 5.62
C ASN A 53 -4.58 3.26 4.44
N LEU A 54 -5.02 2.30 3.61
CA LEU A 54 -4.28 1.95 2.40
C LEU A 54 -4.16 3.13 1.43
N THR A 55 -5.25 3.86 1.19
CA THR A 55 -5.25 5.05 0.33
C THR A 55 -4.27 6.11 0.83
N GLU A 56 -4.24 6.37 2.14
CA GLU A 56 -3.32 7.31 2.77
C GLU A 56 -1.85 6.95 2.48
N HIS A 57 -1.50 5.67 2.55
CA HIS A 57 -0.14 5.18 2.28
C HIS A 57 0.22 5.17 0.79
N LEU A 58 -0.73 4.88 -0.10
CA LEU A 58 -0.47 4.86 -1.55
C LEU A 58 -0.03 6.21 -2.10
N VAL A 59 -0.49 7.31 -1.51
CA VAL A 59 -0.09 8.68 -1.88
C VAL A 59 1.42 8.89 -1.73
N MET A 60 2.04 8.26 -0.76
CA MET A 60 3.49 8.31 -0.53
C MET A 60 4.21 7.16 -1.25
N PHE A 61 3.66 5.96 -1.20
CA PHE A 61 4.30 4.75 -1.73
C PHE A 61 4.58 4.81 -3.23
N PHE A 62 3.59 5.16 -4.05
CA PHE A 62 3.79 5.16 -5.51
C PHE A 62 4.83 6.18 -5.98
N PRO A 63 4.81 7.45 -5.56
CA PRO A 63 5.88 8.36 -5.92
C PRO A 63 7.27 7.87 -5.50
N LEU A 64 7.41 7.31 -4.30
CA LEU A 64 8.69 6.78 -3.82
C LEU A 64 9.16 5.57 -4.63
N LEU A 65 8.26 4.64 -4.98
CA LEU A 65 8.58 3.49 -5.82
C LEU A 65 9.16 3.93 -7.17
N TRP A 66 8.47 4.83 -7.85
CA TRP A 66 8.87 5.27 -9.19
C TRP A 66 10.09 6.18 -9.18
N LEU A 67 10.24 7.06 -8.19
CA LEU A 67 11.45 7.84 -8.01
C LEU A 67 12.66 6.94 -7.70
N CYS A 68 12.48 5.91 -6.89
CA CYS A 68 13.53 4.93 -6.60
C CYS A 68 13.94 4.16 -7.87
N ALA A 69 12.98 3.72 -8.68
CA ALA A 69 13.25 3.05 -9.94
C ALA A 69 14.04 3.93 -10.91
N TRP A 70 13.71 5.21 -10.97
CA TRP A 70 14.35 6.17 -11.86
C TRP A 70 15.74 6.60 -11.38
N LEU A 71 15.90 6.88 -10.08
CA LEU A 71 17.17 7.40 -9.51
C LEU A 71 18.20 6.32 -9.19
N ASN A 72 17.75 5.11 -8.90
CA ASN A 72 18.62 3.98 -8.52
C ASN A 72 18.56 2.85 -9.55
N SER A 73 17.56 2.00 -9.46
CA SER A 73 17.28 0.95 -10.45
C SER A 73 15.90 0.31 -10.23
N ASP A 74 15.35 -0.29 -11.28
CA ASP A 74 14.09 -1.04 -11.22
C ASP A 74 14.14 -2.20 -10.22
N LEU A 75 15.29 -2.90 -10.16
CA LEU A 75 15.46 -4.01 -9.22
C LEU A 75 15.45 -3.54 -7.77
N VAL A 76 16.18 -2.48 -7.43
CA VAL A 76 16.19 -1.92 -6.06
C VAL A 76 14.80 -1.45 -5.65
N ALA A 77 14.12 -0.71 -6.53
CA ALA A 77 12.77 -0.24 -6.29
C ALA A 77 11.79 -1.40 -6.06
N ALA A 78 11.86 -2.45 -6.88
CA ALA A 78 10.98 -3.61 -6.76
C ALA A 78 11.27 -4.45 -5.50
N LEU A 79 12.51 -4.61 -5.10
CA LEU A 79 12.87 -5.35 -3.88
C LEU A 79 12.38 -4.61 -2.63
N LEU A 80 12.63 -3.31 -2.53
CA LEU A 80 12.18 -2.50 -1.40
C LEU A 80 10.66 -2.28 -1.43
N GLY A 81 10.11 -2.00 -2.61
CA GLY A 81 8.70 -1.74 -2.80
C GLY A 81 7.82 -2.98 -2.70
N GLY A 82 8.33 -4.16 -3.04
CA GLY A 82 7.61 -5.43 -2.94
C GLY A 82 7.20 -5.82 -1.52
N LEU A 83 7.88 -5.28 -0.51
CA LEU A 83 7.49 -5.44 0.89
C LEU A 83 6.17 -4.75 1.22
N PHE A 84 5.82 -3.68 0.51
CA PHE A 84 4.57 -2.95 0.75
C PHE A 84 3.32 -3.81 0.52
N PRO A 85 3.10 -4.40 -0.68
CA PRO A 85 1.94 -5.27 -0.89
C PRO A 85 1.96 -6.50 0.01
N ALA A 86 3.12 -7.08 0.30
CA ALA A 86 3.24 -8.22 1.23
C ALA A 86 2.77 -7.83 2.65
N GLY A 87 3.27 -6.71 3.17
CA GLY A 87 2.82 -6.17 4.48
C GLY A 87 1.34 -5.82 4.47
N ARG A 88 0.83 -5.31 3.36
CA ARG A 88 -0.58 -4.93 3.24
C ARG A 88 -1.52 -6.13 3.24
N ILE A 89 -1.15 -7.23 2.62
CA ILE A 89 -1.93 -8.49 2.68
C ILE A 89 -2.03 -8.96 4.13
N LEU A 90 -0.93 -8.98 4.87
CA LEU A 90 -0.92 -9.34 6.29
C LEU A 90 -1.75 -8.37 7.13
N TYR A 91 -1.63 -7.07 6.88
CA TYR A 91 -2.44 -6.06 7.55
C TYR A 91 -3.94 -6.31 7.38
N ALA A 92 -4.38 -6.46 6.14
CA ALA A 92 -5.79 -6.66 5.82
C ALA A 92 -6.36 -7.97 6.40
N ARG A 93 -5.54 -9.04 6.41
CA ARG A 93 -5.94 -10.35 6.93
C ARG A 93 -6.19 -10.32 8.44
N TYR A 94 -5.40 -9.59 9.20
CA TYR A 94 -5.43 -9.59 10.66
C TYR A 94 -6.00 -8.32 11.30
N TYR A 95 -6.46 -7.37 10.49
CA TYR A 95 -7.12 -6.17 10.99
C TYR A 95 -8.48 -6.52 11.64
N PRO A 96 -8.87 -5.92 12.80
CA PRO A 96 -8.16 -4.86 13.52
C PRO A 96 -7.24 -5.34 14.67
N THR A 97 -7.14 -6.63 14.96
CA THR A 97 -6.50 -7.13 16.19
C THR A 97 -5.05 -7.55 16.05
N GLY A 98 -4.63 -8.05 14.89
CA GLY A 98 -3.28 -8.59 14.65
C GLY A 98 -2.52 -7.92 13.51
N HIS A 99 -2.93 -6.75 13.08
CA HIS A 99 -2.43 -6.07 11.89
C HIS A 99 -1.03 -5.42 12.05
N ARG A 100 -0.49 -5.33 13.27
CA ARG A 100 0.74 -4.59 13.58
C ARG A 100 1.95 -5.05 12.77
N THR A 101 2.14 -6.35 12.62
CA THR A 101 3.28 -6.90 11.85
C THR A 101 3.18 -6.49 10.38
N GLY A 102 2.01 -6.64 9.77
CA GLY A 102 1.78 -6.20 8.39
C GLY A 102 2.00 -4.70 8.22
N PHE A 103 1.53 -3.89 9.16
CA PHE A 103 1.76 -2.45 9.18
C PHE A 103 3.25 -2.09 9.24
N LEU A 104 4.03 -2.75 10.10
CA LEU A 104 5.46 -2.49 10.23
C LEU A 104 6.25 -2.89 8.98
N ILE A 105 5.88 -3.98 8.31
CA ILE A 105 6.49 -4.40 7.04
C ILE A 105 6.20 -3.36 5.95
N GLN A 106 4.96 -2.93 5.82
CA GLN A 106 4.53 -1.88 4.90
C GLN A 106 5.28 -0.57 5.15
N LEU A 107 5.31 -0.11 6.39
CA LEU A 107 6.02 1.12 6.78
C LEU A 107 7.53 1.01 6.54
N GLY A 108 8.13 -0.16 6.79
CA GLY A 108 9.53 -0.44 6.48
C GLY A 108 9.84 -0.32 5.00
N SER A 109 8.93 -0.75 4.13
CA SER A 109 9.03 -0.53 2.68
C SER A 109 9.08 0.95 2.34
N GLU A 110 8.17 1.75 2.85
CA GLU A 110 8.09 3.18 2.58
C GLU A 110 9.33 3.93 3.09
N ILE A 111 9.79 3.62 4.30
CA ILE A 111 11.00 4.24 4.88
C ILE A 111 12.24 3.86 4.06
N SER A 112 12.39 2.59 3.68
CA SER A 112 13.55 2.16 2.88
C SER A 112 13.56 2.77 1.49
N LEU A 113 12.40 2.91 0.84
CA LEU A 113 12.26 3.62 -0.43
C LEU A 113 12.61 5.11 -0.28
N PHE A 114 12.12 5.77 0.77
CA PHE A 114 12.43 7.17 1.05
C PHE A 114 13.95 7.39 1.20
N LEU A 115 14.62 6.52 1.95
CA LEU A 115 16.08 6.58 2.12
C LEU A 115 16.81 6.33 0.80
N ALA A 116 16.39 5.32 0.03
CA ALA A 116 17.00 5.02 -1.27
C ALA A 116 16.83 6.18 -2.26
N VAL A 117 15.65 6.80 -2.32
CA VAL A 117 15.40 7.99 -3.15
C VAL A 117 16.28 9.16 -2.70
N SER A 118 16.40 9.38 -1.39
CA SER A 118 17.24 10.46 -0.84
C SER A 118 18.71 10.28 -1.21
N ILE A 119 19.23 9.05 -1.07
CA ILE A 119 20.61 8.71 -1.46
C ILE A 119 20.81 8.88 -2.98
N GLY A 120 19.88 8.35 -3.77
CA GLY A 120 19.91 8.47 -5.23
C GLY A 120 19.92 9.94 -5.68
N LEU A 121 19.09 10.77 -5.08
CA LEU A 121 19.03 12.20 -5.40
C LEU A 121 20.34 12.91 -5.06
N VAL A 122 20.92 12.65 -3.89
CA VAL A 122 22.22 13.23 -3.48
C VAL A 122 23.33 12.80 -4.46
N SER A 123 23.35 11.55 -4.90
CA SER A 123 24.36 11.04 -5.84
C SER A 123 24.27 11.64 -7.25
N VAL A 124 23.12 12.18 -7.63
CA VAL A 124 22.94 12.87 -8.93
C VAL A 124 23.39 14.34 -8.84
N VAL A 125 23.30 14.95 -7.65
CA VAL A 125 23.60 16.39 -7.44
C VAL A 125 25.09 16.61 -7.13
N LEU A 126 25.78 15.64 -6.52
CA LEU A 126 27.21 15.71 -6.18
C LEU A 126 28.09 15.08 -7.26
#